data_b9157d205dfed13e9b9e8b0c6b1d75eb
#
_entry.id   b9157d205dfed13e9b9e8b0c6b1d75eb
#
_cell.length_a   1.000
_cell.length_b   1.000
_cell.length_c   1.000
_cell.angle_alpha   90.00
_cell.angle_beta   90.00
_cell.angle_gamma   90.00
#
_symmetry.space_group_name_H-M   'P 1'
#
loop_
_entity.id
_entity.type
_entity.pdbx_description
1 polymer ?
#
loop_
_entity_poly.entity_id
_entity_poly.type
_entity_poly.pdbx_seq_one_letter_code
_entity_poly.pdbx_strand_id
1 'polypeptide(L)'
;LAQRGLLRGSDQLRYLARTPLGPRGAVQFLPAMLAAVTTDIGIIAVHRTFLNVESGKLAAFDRPKRALGTLGCGAIRLVPPVQGRLGLAEGIESALAAKALTQIPCWASLGNERFGLVSIPESVRELHLFVDNDAGGDLAEERARSAYISEGRKIITRRPRAHGTDWNDALEAWLHSKL
;
A
#
# COMPACT_ATOMS: atom_id res chain seq x y z
N LEU A 1 -8.57 0.25 10.05
CA LEU A 1 -7.75 1.46 9.86
C LEU A 1 -7.79 2.36 11.10
N ALA A 2 -8.97 2.71 11.62
CA ALA A 2 -9.08 3.59 12.80
C ALA A 2 -8.32 3.03 14.03
N GLN A 3 -8.38 1.73 14.29
CA GLN A 3 -7.63 1.09 15.39
C GLN A 3 -6.11 1.19 15.26
N ARG A 4 -5.61 1.50 14.07
CA ARG A 4 -4.19 1.73 13.76
C ARG A 4 -3.86 3.21 13.58
N GLY A 5 -4.62 4.12 14.16
CA GLY A 5 -4.39 5.56 14.07
C GLY A 5 -4.64 6.18 12.69
N LEU A 6 -5.11 5.40 11.72
CA LEU A 6 -5.44 5.86 10.38
C LEU A 6 -6.87 6.40 10.35
N LEU A 7 -7.09 7.54 10.98
CA LEU A 7 -8.41 8.15 11.20
C LEU A 7 -9.10 8.61 9.90
N ARG A 8 -8.32 8.90 8.86
CA ARG A 8 -8.85 9.25 7.54
C ARG A 8 -8.47 8.16 6.55
N GLY A 9 -9.46 7.38 6.13
CA GLY A 9 -9.32 6.47 5.01
C GLY A 9 -9.08 7.24 3.71
N SER A 10 -8.96 6.51 2.62
CA SER A 10 -8.91 7.06 1.26
C SER A 10 -10.25 6.79 0.57
N ASP A 11 -10.69 7.73 -0.28
CA ASP A 11 -11.86 7.52 -1.16
C ASP A 11 -11.65 6.36 -2.16
N GLN A 12 -10.43 5.85 -2.24
CA GLN A 12 -10.09 4.67 -3.04
C GLN A 12 -10.34 3.35 -2.29
N LEU A 13 -10.73 3.40 -1.02
CA LEU A 13 -11.02 2.25 -0.19
C LEU A 13 -12.52 2.14 0.06
N ARG A 14 -13.05 0.93 -0.07
CA ARG A 14 -14.47 0.63 0.16
C ARG A 14 -14.61 -0.57 1.09
N TYR A 15 -15.58 -0.55 1.96
CA TYR A 15 -15.99 -1.71 2.73
C TYR A 15 -17.15 -2.41 2.03
N LEU A 16 -17.06 -3.73 1.91
CA LEU A 16 -18.15 -4.57 1.41
C LEU A 16 -18.38 -5.74 2.38
N ALA A 17 -19.55 -5.76 3.00
CA ALA A 17 -19.90 -6.77 4.01
C ALA A 17 -19.98 -8.20 3.44
N ARG A 18 -20.27 -8.34 2.14
CA ARG A 18 -20.45 -9.61 1.45
C ARG A 18 -19.57 -9.70 0.20
N THR A 19 -18.28 -9.88 0.41
CA THR A 19 -17.31 -10.04 -0.67
C THR A 19 -17.14 -11.53 -1.01
N PRO A 20 -17.30 -11.93 -2.28
CA PRO A 20 -17.20 -13.34 -2.66
C PRO A 20 -15.75 -13.85 -2.50
N LEU A 21 -15.62 -15.07 -1.98
CA LEU A 21 -14.38 -15.82 -1.81
C LEU A 21 -14.63 -17.29 -2.11
N GLY A 22 -13.76 -17.91 -2.89
CA GLY A 22 -13.81 -19.33 -3.25
C GLY A 22 -14.11 -19.56 -4.73
N PRO A 23 -14.03 -20.83 -5.16
CA PRO A 23 -14.29 -21.23 -6.54
C PRO A 23 -15.80 -21.19 -6.83
N ARG A 24 -16.14 -21.19 -8.14
CA ARG A 24 -17.53 -21.32 -8.59
C ARG A 24 -18.16 -22.60 -8.01
N GLY A 25 -19.33 -22.50 -7.39
CA GLY A 25 -20.02 -23.59 -6.72
C GLY A 25 -19.72 -23.74 -5.22
N ALA A 26 -18.66 -23.11 -4.70
CA ALA A 26 -18.31 -23.10 -3.28
C ALA A 26 -17.94 -21.68 -2.79
N VAL A 27 -18.68 -20.68 -3.26
CA VAL A 27 -18.43 -19.29 -2.90
C VAL A 27 -18.95 -18.99 -1.50
N GLN A 28 -18.08 -18.47 -0.65
CA GLN A 28 -18.42 -17.86 0.63
C GLN A 28 -18.47 -16.35 0.47
N PHE A 29 -19.26 -15.68 1.31
CA PHE A 29 -19.33 -14.22 1.35
C PHE A 29 -18.83 -13.72 2.69
N LEU A 30 -17.73 -12.99 2.67
CA LEU A 30 -17.04 -12.49 3.86
C LEU A 30 -16.85 -10.97 3.77
N PRO A 31 -16.82 -10.27 4.92
CA PRO A 31 -16.55 -8.84 4.93
C PRO A 31 -15.10 -8.56 4.49
N ALA A 32 -14.94 -7.53 3.65
CA ALA A 32 -13.63 -7.12 3.20
C ALA A 32 -13.53 -5.62 2.95
N MET A 33 -12.33 -5.09 3.11
CA MET A 33 -11.93 -3.83 2.53
C MET A 33 -11.49 -4.09 1.09
N LEU A 34 -12.03 -3.31 0.17
CA LEU A 34 -11.71 -3.35 -1.26
C LEU A 34 -10.88 -2.13 -1.63
N ALA A 35 -9.89 -2.33 -2.47
CA ALA A 35 -9.10 -1.26 -3.07
C ALA A 35 -8.90 -1.51 -4.55
N ALA A 36 -9.15 -0.50 -5.39
CA ALA A 36 -8.88 -0.60 -6.81
C ALA A 36 -7.38 -0.58 -7.09
N VAL A 37 -6.92 -1.54 -7.88
CA VAL A 37 -5.58 -1.53 -8.46
C VAL A 37 -5.69 -0.92 -9.84
N THR A 38 -5.04 0.22 -10.04
CA THR A 38 -5.21 1.04 -11.24
C THR A 38 -3.90 1.28 -11.97
N THR A 39 -4.02 1.49 -13.26
CA THR A 39 -3.02 2.07 -14.15
C THR A 39 -3.58 3.35 -14.76
N ASP A 40 -2.90 3.96 -15.71
CA ASP A 40 -3.39 5.15 -16.42
C ASP A 40 -4.60 4.84 -17.32
N ILE A 41 -4.79 3.58 -17.70
CA ILE A 41 -5.93 3.13 -18.53
C ILE A 41 -7.14 2.69 -17.70
N GLY A 42 -7.04 2.64 -16.37
CA GLY A 42 -8.17 2.31 -15.49
C GLY A 42 -7.89 1.19 -14.49
N ILE A 43 -8.97 0.59 -13.98
CA ILE A 43 -8.92 -0.50 -13.00
C ILE A 43 -8.55 -1.80 -13.70
N ILE A 44 -7.51 -2.49 -13.21
CA ILE A 44 -7.04 -3.78 -13.74
C ILE A 44 -7.23 -4.94 -12.76
N ALA A 45 -7.37 -4.62 -11.47
CA ALA A 45 -7.63 -5.60 -10.43
C ALA A 45 -8.32 -4.94 -9.22
N VAL A 46 -8.83 -5.78 -8.33
CA VAL A 46 -9.35 -5.36 -7.01
C VAL A 46 -8.59 -6.10 -5.93
N HIS A 47 -7.89 -5.38 -5.08
CA HIS A 47 -7.30 -5.95 -3.88
C HIS A 47 -8.38 -6.06 -2.78
N ARG A 48 -8.49 -7.25 -2.17
CA ARG A 48 -9.46 -7.56 -1.13
C ARG A 48 -8.71 -7.92 0.14
N THR A 49 -8.95 -7.16 1.20
CA THR A 49 -8.46 -7.46 2.56
C THR A 49 -9.64 -7.95 3.38
N PHE A 50 -9.73 -9.27 3.57
CA PHE A 50 -10.81 -9.88 4.34
C PHE A 50 -10.62 -9.63 5.84
N LEU A 51 -11.73 -9.30 6.51
CA LEU A 51 -11.72 -8.80 7.88
C LEU A 51 -12.56 -9.71 8.79
N ASN A 52 -12.13 -9.82 10.03
CA ASN A 52 -13.00 -10.26 11.11
C ASN A 52 -13.74 -9.01 11.65
N VAL A 53 -15.08 -9.02 11.59
CA VAL A 53 -15.90 -7.83 11.92
C VAL A 53 -15.86 -7.51 13.41
N GLU A 54 -15.77 -8.54 14.25
CA GLU A 54 -15.80 -8.38 15.71
C GLU A 54 -14.51 -7.76 16.23
N SER A 55 -13.37 -8.22 15.72
CA SER A 55 -12.05 -7.73 16.15
C SER A 55 -11.51 -6.57 15.29
N GLY A 56 -12.08 -6.33 14.11
CA GLY A 56 -11.53 -5.38 13.12
C GLY A 56 -10.18 -5.77 12.54
N LYS A 57 -9.67 -6.98 12.85
CA LYS A 57 -8.41 -7.54 12.38
C LYS A 57 -8.60 -8.30 11.06
N LEU A 58 -7.49 -8.79 10.50
CA LEU A 58 -7.54 -9.71 9.36
C LEU A 58 -8.35 -10.97 9.71
N ALA A 59 -9.08 -11.49 8.74
CA ALA A 59 -9.78 -12.76 8.88
C ALA A 59 -8.78 -13.92 9.11
N ALA A 60 -9.16 -14.88 9.96
CA ALA A 60 -8.29 -15.96 10.41
C ALA A 60 -8.31 -17.16 9.43
N PHE A 61 -7.88 -16.93 8.18
CA PHE A 61 -7.65 -17.99 7.20
C PHE A 61 -6.41 -17.67 6.35
N ASP A 62 -5.95 -18.69 5.59
CA ASP A 62 -4.77 -18.52 4.72
C ASP A 62 -4.98 -17.42 3.69
N ARG A 63 -4.02 -16.50 3.62
CA ARG A 63 -4.01 -15.35 2.70
C ARG A 63 -5.29 -14.51 2.73
N PRO A 64 -5.57 -13.81 3.83
CA PRO A 64 -6.72 -12.92 3.91
C PRO A 64 -6.60 -11.66 3.03
N LYS A 65 -5.42 -11.38 2.50
CA LYS A 65 -5.17 -10.33 1.50
C LYS A 65 -5.00 -10.98 0.13
N ARG A 66 -5.89 -10.65 -0.83
CA ARG A 66 -5.91 -11.27 -2.16
C ARG A 66 -6.32 -10.29 -3.24
N ALA A 67 -5.67 -10.38 -4.40
CA ALA A 67 -6.14 -9.71 -5.60
C ALA A 67 -7.17 -10.55 -6.35
N LEU A 68 -8.10 -9.87 -7.00
CA LEU A 68 -8.95 -10.37 -8.06
C LEU A 68 -8.57 -9.63 -9.34
N GLY A 69 -8.10 -10.34 -10.34
CA GLY A 69 -7.45 -9.80 -11.54
C GLY A 69 -5.93 -9.84 -11.45
N THR A 70 -5.26 -9.36 -12.50
CA THR A 70 -3.79 -9.34 -12.61
C THR A 70 -3.26 -7.97 -12.22
N LEU A 71 -2.32 -7.93 -11.27
CA LEU A 71 -1.78 -6.67 -10.75
C LEU A 71 -0.93 -5.90 -11.78
N GLY A 72 -0.27 -6.61 -12.71
CA GLY A 72 0.56 -6.00 -13.77
C GLY A 72 1.47 -4.88 -13.26
N CYS A 73 1.44 -3.74 -13.91
CA CYS A 73 2.14 -2.51 -13.48
C CYS A 73 1.26 -1.57 -12.63
N GLY A 74 0.11 -2.04 -12.17
CA GLY A 74 -0.81 -1.25 -11.37
C GLY A 74 -0.39 -1.11 -9.90
N ALA A 75 -0.94 -0.10 -9.25
CA ALA A 75 -0.83 0.14 -7.83
C ALA A 75 -2.16 0.56 -7.23
N ILE A 76 -2.31 0.52 -5.92
CA ILE A 76 -3.39 1.23 -5.25
C ILE A 76 -3.00 2.70 -5.14
N ARG A 77 -3.59 3.51 -6.01
CA ARG A 77 -3.31 4.95 -6.13
C ARG A 77 -4.18 5.72 -5.15
N LEU A 78 -3.80 5.73 -3.87
CA LEU A 78 -4.58 6.31 -2.78
C LEU A 78 -4.85 7.81 -2.95
N VAL A 79 -3.92 8.54 -3.53
CA VAL A 79 -3.99 9.97 -3.85
C VAL A 79 -3.14 10.26 -5.08
N PRO A 80 -3.45 11.30 -5.87
CA PRO A 80 -2.60 11.69 -7.01
C PRO A 80 -1.23 12.23 -6.55
N PRO A 81 -0.20 12.17 -7.40
CA PRO A 81 1.06 12.87 -7.17
C PRO A 81 0.84 14.38 -6.98
N VAL A 82 1.64 15.02 -6.14
CA VAL A 82 1.55 16.46 -5.86
C VAL A 82 2.91 17.12 -6.09
N GLN A 83 2.95 18.17 -6.88
CA GLN A 83 4.16 18.95 -7.20
C GLN A 83 5.34 18.05 -7.67
N GLY A 84 5.05 17.05 -8.50
CA GLY A 84 6.05 16.12 -9.00
C GLY A 84 6.59 15.13 -7.97
N ARG A 85 5.99 15.03 -6.78
CA ARG A 85 6.37 14.11 -5.70
C ARG A 85 5.37 12.98 -5.56
N LEU A 86 5.89 11.79 -5.35
CA LEU A 86 5.11 10.57 -5.07
C LEU A 86 5.89 9.65 -4.15
N GLY A 87 5.19 8.99 -3.25
CA GLY A 87 5.69 7.89 -2.43
C GLY A 87 5.20 6.53 -2.95
N LEU A 88 5.98 5.51 -2.75
CA LEU A 88 5.63 4.12 -2.97
C LEU A 88 5.92 3.34 -1.70
N ALA A 89 4.94 2.62 -1.17
CA ALA A 89 5.05 1.75 -0.01
C ALA A 89 4.54 0.33 -0.33
N GLU A 90 4.90 -0.65 0.49
CA GLU A 90 4.53 -2.04 0.25
C GLU A 90 3.02 -2.25 0.34
N GLY A 91 2.42 -1.84 1.46
CA GLY A 91 1.01 -2.07 1.75
C GLY A 91 0.18 -0.80 1.83
N ILE A 92 -1.15 -0.98 1.88
CA ILE A 92 -2.11 0.12 2.02
C ILE A 92 -1.87 0.86 3.35
N GLU A 93 -1.66 0.11 4.43
CA GLU A 93 -1.47 0.64 5.78
C GLU A 93 -0.17 1.45 5.85
N SER A 94 0.95 0.89 5.35
CA SER A 94 2.24 1.59 5.27
C SER A 94 2.16 2.85 4.41
N ALA A 95 1.43 2.81 3.28
CA ALA A 95 1.25 3.98 2.41
C ALA A 95 0.45 5.10 3.09
N LEU A 96 -0.62 4.75 3.83
CA LEU A 96 -1.41 5.72 4.59
C LEU A 96 -0.61 6.30 5.76
N ALA A 97 0.15 5.46 6.47
CA ALA A 97 0.99 5.88 7.59
C ALA A 97 2.14 6.79 7.11
N ALA A 98 2.84 6.42 6.05
CA ALA A 98 3.87 7.25 5.44
C ALA A 98 3.34 8.61 5.00
N LYS A 99 2.15 8.64 4.35
CA LYS A 99 1.48 9.89 4.00
C LYS A 99 1.13 10.72 5.23
N ALA A 100 0.61 10.11 6.30
CA ALA A 100 0.25 10.82 7.53
C ALA A 100 1.46 11.47 8.19
N LEU A 101 2.59 10.76 8.26
CA LEU A 101 3.82 11.22 8.90
C LEU A 101 4.60 12.25 8.07
N THR A 102 4.56 12.14 6.73
CA THR A 102 5.45 12.92 5.85
C THR A 102 4.74 13.92 4.98
N GLN A 103 3.42 13.86 4.88
CA GLN A 103 2.58 14.65 3.96
C GLN A 103 2.90 14.42 2.47
N ILE A 104 3.68 13.37 2.14
CA ILE A 104 3.96 12.98 0.77
C ILE A 104 2.83 12.08 0.27
N PRO A 105 2.20 12.36 -0.89
CA PRO A 105 1.22 11.46 -1.48
C PRO A 105 1.85 10.07 -1.70
N CYS A 106 1.15 9.00 -1.35
CA CYS A 106 1.73 7.67 -1.39
C CYS A 106 0.79 6.65 -2.02
N TRP A 107 1.36 5.73 -2.82
CA TRP A 107 0.69 4.58 -3.41
C TRP A 107 1.15 3.30 -2.74
N ALA A 108 0.33 2.23 -2.82
CA ALA A 108 0.71 0.90 -2.36
C ALA A 108 1.01 -0.02 -3.56
N SER A 109 2.20 -0.64 -3.54
CA SER A 109 2.66 -1.58 -4.57
C SER A 109 2.01 -2.96 -4.45
N LEU A 110 1.57 -3.36 -3.23
CA LEU A 110 1.02 -4.67 -2.87
C LEU A 110 2.07 -5.79 -2.86
N GLY A 111 3.22 -5.51 -2.30
CA GLY A 111 4.32 -6.42 -2.07
C GLY A 111 5.66 -5.78 -2.40
N ASN A 112 6.71 -6.19 -1.69
CA ASN A 112 8.06 -5.68 -1.88
C ASN A 112 8.65 -6.08 -3.24
N GLU A 113 8.27 -7.25 -3.77
CA GLU A 113 8.64 -7.73 -5.10
C GLU A 113 8.08 -6.86 -6.23
N ARG A 114 7.10 -6.03 -5.93
CA ARG A 114 6.42 -5.18 -6.91
C ARG A 114 6.94 -3.75 -6.97
N PHE A 115 7.88 -3.37 -6.10
CA PHE A 115 8.41 -2.00 -6.07
C PHE A 115 8.98 -1.54 -7.42
N GLY A 116 9.60 -2.43 -8.19
CA GLY A 116 10.11 -2.12 -9.52
C GLY A 116 9.11 -2.31 -10.67
N LEU A 117 7.86 -2.74 -10.39
CA LEU A 117 6.88 -3.06 -11.44
C LEU A 117 5.79 -1.98 -11.62
N VAL A 118 5.63 -1.09 -10.64
CA VAL A 118 4.57 -0.08 -10.67
C VAL A 118 4.86 0.99 -11.72
N SER A 119 3.88 1.28 -12.59
CA SER A 119 4.00 2.38 -13.54
C SER A 119 3.95 3.73 -12.82
N ILE A 120 5.09 4.42 -12.79
CA ILE A 120 5.21 5.75 -12.19
C ILE A 120 5.09 6.82 -13.28
N PRO A 121 4.15 7.77 -13.17
CA PRO A 121 3.97 8.82 -14.17
C PRO A 121 5.25 9.63 -14.42
N GLU A 122 5.46 10.04 -15.65
CA GLU A 122 6.62 10.87 -16.04
C GLU A 122 6.65 12.23 -15.33
N SER A 123 5.50 12.75 -14.94
CA SER A 123 5.38 13.98 -14.15
C SER A 123 5.98 13.88 -12.75
N VAL A 124 6.26 12.66 -12.25
CA VAL A 124 6.93 12.44 -10.97
C VAL A 124 8.42 12.62 -11.13
N ARG A 125 8.96 13.69 -10.55
CA ARG A 125 10.39 14.02 -10.54
C ARG A 125 11.09 13.59 -9.25
N GLU A 126 10.34 13.43 -8.18
CA GLU A 126 10.84 12.98 -6.88
C GLU A 126 10.02 11.79 -6.40
N LEU A 127 10.63 10.59 -6.41
CA LEU A 127 10.03 9.34 -5.95
C LEU A 127 10.59 8.96 -4.58
N HIS A 128 9.70 8.87 -3.58
CA HIS A 128 10.05 8.43 -2.24
C HIS A 128 9.72 6.94 -2.07
N LEU A 129 10.71 6.14 -1.74
CA LEU A 129 10.53 4.73 -1.42
C LEU A 129 10.34 4.60 0.09
N PHE A 130 9.13 4.32 0.51
CA PHE A 130 8.78 4.04 1.90
C PHE A 130 8.88 2.55 2.14
N VAL A 131 10.09 2.06 2.33
CA VAL A 131 10.39 0.65 2.57
C VAL A 131 10.44 0.34 4.05
N ASP A 132 10.15 -0.91 4.42
CA ASP A 132 10.27 -1.37 5.79
C ASP A 132 11.74 -1.48 6.20
N ASN A 133 12.04 -1.43 7.48
CA ASN A 133 13.42 -1.47 7.96
C ASN A 133 13.87 -2.92 8.24
N ASP A 134 13.85 -3.74 7.18
CA ASP A 134 14.22 -5.16 7.19
C ASP A 134 14.82 -5.58 5.84
N ALA A 135 15.20 -6.88 5.72
CA ALA A 135 15.77 -7.43 4.49
C ALA A 135 14.79 -7.39 3.29
N GLY A 136 13.48 -7.44 3.54
CA GLY A 136 12.45 -7.28 2.50
C GLY A 136 12.47 -5.87 1.92
N GLY A 137 12.62 -4.86 2.79
CA GLY A 137 12.78 -3.47 2.41
C GLY A 137 14.07 -3.19 1.64
N ASP A 138 15.17 -3.89 1.94
CA ASP A 138 16.41 -3.77 1.16
C ASP A 138 16.21 -4.24 -0.28
N LEU A 139 15.57 -5.39 -0.47
CA LEU A 139 15.23 -5.91 -1.78
C LEU A 139 14.25 -5.02 -2.55
N ALA A 140 13.28 -4.43 -1.85
CA ALA A 140 12.32 -3.49 -2.44
C ALA A 140 13.03 -2.24 -2.95
N GLU A 141 13.96 -1.68 -2.17
CA GLU A 141 14.78 -0.53 -2.58
C GLU A 141 15.62 -0.84 -3.81
N GLU A 142 16.34 -1.96 -3.82
CA GLU A 142 17.16 -2.38 -4.96
C GLU A 142 16.35 -2.48 -6.24
N ARG A 143 15.20 -3.16 -6.19
CA ARG A 143 14.27 -3.31 -7.33
C ARG A 143 13.76 -1.98 -7.84
N ALA A 144 13.33 -1.11 -6.91
CA ALA A 144 12.81 0.20 -7.28
C ALA A 144 13.90 1.09 -7.91
N ARG A 145 15.10 1.12 -7.35
CA ARG A 145 16.21 1.90 -7.90
C ARG A 145 16.59 1.41 -9.29
N SER A 146 16.69 0.10 -9.48
CA SER A 146 16.98 -0.49 -10.79
C SER A 146 15.94 -0.14 -11.86
N ALA A 147 14.65 -0.12 -11.48
CA ALA A 147 13.56 0.12 -12.42
C ALA A 147 13.30 1.61 -12.70
N TYR A 148 13.49 2.47 -11.70
CA TYR A 148 13.06 3.88 -11.79
C TYR A 148 14.21 4.88 -11.93
N ILE A 149 15.45 4.39 -11.98
CA ILE A 149 16.58 5.26 -12.30
C ILE A 149 16.39 5.76 -13.72
N SER A 150 16.16 7.04 -13.85
CA SER A 150 16.00 7.70 -15.13
C SER A 150 16.52 9.12 -15.02
N GLU A 151 16.92 9.68 -16.14
CA GLU A 151 17.38 11.05 -16.19
C GLU A 151 16.32 12.00 -15.64
N GLY A 152 16.71 12.86 -14.71
CA GLY A 152 15.88 13.88 -14.09
C GLY A 152 14.91 13.40 -13.01
N ARG A 153 14.92 12.10 -12.62
CA ARG A 153 14.14 11.60 -11.47
C ARG A 153 15.04 11.40 -10.27
N LYS A 154 14.70 12.04 -9.15
CA LYS A 154 15.34 11.82 -7.86
C LYS A 154 14.64 10.71 -7.09
N ILE A 155 15.40 9.71 -6.63
CA ILE A 155 14.89 8.61 -5.80
C ILE A 155 15.41 8.78 -4.38
N ILE A 156 14.48 8.82 -3.41
CA ILE A 156 14.79 9.03 -2.00
C ILE A 156 14.23 7.85 -1.21
N THR A 157 15.11 7.07 -0.58
CA THR A 157 14.69 5.99 0.31
C THR A 157 14.43 6.55 1.71
N ARG A 158 13.33 6.09 2.30
CA ARG A 158 12.91 6.40 3.67
C ARG A 158 12.57 5.12 4.40
N ARG A 159 13.01 5.03 5.65
CA ARG A 159 12.79 3.86 6.52
C ARG A 159 12.31 4.31 7.89
N PRO A 160 11.50 3.51 8.61
CA PRO A 160 11.31 3.66 10.04
C PRO A 160 12.66 3.61 10.78
N ARG A 161 12.74 4.27 11.94
CA ARG A 161 14.01 4.33 12.68
C ARG A 161 14.43 2.99 13.29
N ALA A 162 13.46 2.24 13.81
CA ALA A 162 13.74 0.97 14.47
C ALA A 162 13.87 -0.16 13.45
N HIS A 163 14.85 -1.03 13.62
CA HIS A 163 15.02 -2.22 12.80
C HIS A 163 13.83 -3.19 13.00
N GLY A 164 13.39 -3.85 11.94
CA GLY A 164 12.28 -4.80 11.98
C GLY A 164 10.90 -4.16 12.08
N THR A 165 10.78 -2.82 11.86
CA THR A 165 9.49 -2.11 11.92
C THR A 165 9.04 -1.63 10.55
N ASP A 166 7.72 -1.51 10.40
CA ASP A 166 7.05 -0.93 9.25
C ASP A 166 6.61 0.54 9.49
N TRP A 167 6.03 1.17 8.49
CA TRP A 167 5.56 2.55 8.60
C TRP A 167 4.33 2.71 9.49
N ASN A 168 3.53 1.66 9.68
CA ASN A 168 2.42 1.68 10.61
C ASN A 168 2.91 1.68 12.06
N ASP A 169 3.95 0.88 12.37
CA ASP A 169 4.60 0.90 13.68
C ASP A 169 5.17 2.30 13.99
N ALA A 170 5.79 2.94 12.99
CA ALA A 170 6.29 4.30 13.13
C ALA A 170 5.18 5.32 13.42
N LEU A 171 4.01 5.18 12.79
CA LEU A 171 2.85 6.04 13.05
C LEU A 171 2.29 5.79 14.46
N GLU A 172 2.15 4.54 14.87
CA GLU A 172 1.68 4.19 16.21
C GLU A 172 2.61 4.76 17.29
N ALA A 173 3.93 4.61 17.12
CA ALA A 173 4.92 5.19 18.04
C ALA A 173 4.83 6.73 18.10
N TRP A 174 4.64 7.39 16.96
CA TRP A 174 4.47 8.84 16.91
C TRP A 174 3.19 9.30 17.62
N LEU A 175 2.08 8.59 17.44
CA LEU A 175 0.82 8.90 18.11
C LEU A 175 0.94 8.77 19.63
N HIS A 176 1.59 7.70 20.13
CA HIS A 176 1.85 7.52 21.56
C HIS A 176 2.75 8.60 22.16
N SER A 177 3.66 9.18 21.37
CA SER A 177 4.54 10.26 21.83
C SER A 177 3.84 11.62 21.97
N LYS A 178 2.58 11.74 21.53
CA LYS A 178 1.76 12.97 21.57
C LYS A 178 0.73 12.98 22.71
N LEU A 179 0.58 11.82 23.39
CA LEU A 179 -0.27 11.67 24.58
C LEU A 179 0.53 11.91 25.85
#